data_afe5154a54c91d3ca304256789447a0b
#
_entry.id   afe5154a54c91d3ca304256789447a0b
#
_cell.length_a   1.000
_cell.length_b   1.000
_cell.length_c   1.000
_cell.angle_alpha   90.00
_cell.angle_beta   90.00
_cell.angle_gamma   90.00
#
_symmetry.space_group_name_H-M   'P 1'
#
loop_
_entity.id
_entity.type
_entity.pdbx_description
1 polymer ?
#
loop_
_entity_poly.entity_id
_entity_poly.type
_entity_poly.pdbx_seq_one_letter_code
_entity_poly.pdbx_strand_id
1 'polypeptide(L)'
;MRVSKLISTNKLIYYTIYLISSISFANTEQNSEDLYQQNCAACHGADRLGLIGPALLPQNLKRLRKNAAIATITAGRLATQMPPFKEKLTTQQIELLAEHIYQPLPQVPTWGDTEIIKSHTEFTSTDQLPAKPIHNADPLNLFFVVESGDHHVTILDGDKLEPIHRFKTRFALHGGAKYSPDGRFVYYATRDGWVSMFDLHSMQMVAEIRAGINTRNIAISSDGKLVAVGNYLPHNLVLLNANDLSLHTIIPVADEKAQSSRVSAVYDAAPRNSFILALKDIPEIWEIPYTTDNFSVRKIELKTPLDDFFFDQSYRFIMGASRTGGGAVVDIELGKKVSELALDGMPHLGSGITWRRGEQTVMASPNLRKGAITVIDMDSWLPIKEITTKGPGFFMRSHENSKYAWADVFFGKNRDLVHIIDKQSLEIVKTLRPAPGKTAAHIEFTRDGXYALLSIWEDDGALVVYDSNTLEEVKRIPMKKPVGKYNV
;
A
#
# COMPACT_ATOMS: atom_id res chain seq x y z
N MET A 1 8.97 96.10 69.09
CA MET A 1 10.42 96.39 68.95
C MET A 1 11.07 95.23 68.23
N ARG A 2 11.69 95.50 67.12
CA ARG A 2 12.51 94.69 66.16
C ARG A 2 12.07 93.27 65.87
N VAL A 3 11.46 93.14 64.65
CA VAL A 3 11.14 91.95 63.97
C VAL A 3 12.34 91.53 63.09
N SER A 4 12.83 90.30 63.17
CA SER A 4 13.82 89.73 62.24
C SER A 4 13.13 88.71 61.32
N LYS A 5 13.21 88.93 60.02
CA LYS A 5 12.70 88.06 58.96
C LYS A 5 13.60 86.84 58.80
N LEU A 6 13.05 85.62 58.83
CA LEU A 6 13.71 84.41 58.35
C LEU A 6 13.21 84.15 56.94
N ILE A 7 14.16 84.01 56.02
CA ILE A 7 13.92 83.59 54.61
C ILE A 7 13.99 82.09 54.55
N SER A 8 12.88 81.40 54.15
CA SER A 8 12.83 79.97 53.91
C SER A 8 13.12 79.70 52.43
N THR A 9 14.17 78.95 52.14
CA THR A 9 14.49 78.47 50.78
C THR A 9 13.80 77.13 50.57
N ASN A 10 12.77 77.06 49.69
CA ASN A 10 12.13 75.85 49.26
C ASN A 10 13.02 75.14 48.21
N LYS A 11 13.54 73.96 48.58
CA LYS A 11 14.17 73.05 47.61
C LYS A 11 13.08 72.22 46.91
N LEU A 12 12.85 72.45 45.64
CA LEU A 12 11.98 71.67 44.82
C LEU A 12 12.72 70.36 44.46
N ILE A 13 12.26 69.21 44.97
CA ILE A 13 12.78 67.88 44.60
C ILE A 13 11.95 67.36 43.43
N TYR A 14 12.53 67.27 42.22
CA TYR A 14 11.90 66.61 41.03
C TYR A 14 12.07 65.11 41.17
N TYR A 15 10.97 64.38 41.44
CA TYR A 15 10.90 62.93 41.31
C TYR A 15 10.62 62.62 39.88
N THR A 16 11.66 62.15 39.14
CA THR A 16 11.49 61.59 37.80
C THR A 16 10.99 60.16 37.96
N ILE A 17 9.69 59.91 37.72
CA ILE A 17 9.12 58.56 37.70
C ILE A 17 9.46 57.95 36.38
N TYR A 18 10.43 56.96 36.34
CA TYR A 18 10.68 56.12 35.22
C TYR A 18 9.57 55.07 35.19
N LEU A 19 8.59 55.23 34.27
CA LEU A 19 7.63 54.20 33.93
C LEU A 19 8.39 53.20 33.07
N ILE A 20 8.87 52.11 33.68
CA ILE A 20 9.37 50.93 32.96
C ILE A 20 8.13 50.20 32.45
N SER A 21 7.76 50.42 31.18
CA SER A 21 6.77 49.60 30.48
C SER A 21 7.39 48.22 30.33
N SER A 22 7.05 47.31 31.23
CA SER A 22 7.34 45.87 31.00
C SER A 22 6.43 45.43 29.87
N ILE A 23 6.97 45.41 28.67
CA ILE A 23 6.35 44.70 27.53
C ILE A 23 6.49 43.24 27.90
N SER A 24 5.47 42.68 28.53
CA SER A 24 5.32 41.24 28.64
C SER A 24 5.07 40.72 27.23
N PHE A 25 6.11 40.20 26.59
CA PHE A 25 5.91 39.28 25.48
C PHE A 25 5.18 38.10 26.10
N ALA A 26 3.88 38.09 25.96
CA ALA A 26 3.12 36.86 26.16
C ALA A 26 3.67 35.88 25.15
N ASN A 27 4.56 35.00 25.58
CA ASN A 27 4.92 33.82 24.86
C ASN A 27 3.65 32.97 24.89
N THR A 28 2.73 33.22 23.97
CA THR A 28 1.66 32.28 23.70
C THR A 28 2.38 31.04 23.22
N GLU A 29 2.54 30.05 24.09
CA GLU A 29 2.93 28.70 23.68
C GLU A 29 1.93 28.33 22.61
N GLN A 30 2.36 28.37 21.38
CA GLN A 30 1.55 28.00 20.23
C GLN A 30 1.22 26.53 20.42
N ASN A 31 -0.05 26.19 20.60
CA ASN A 31 -0.43 24.83 20.85
C ASN A 31 -0.31 24.00 19.56
N SER A 32 -0.21 22.70 19.70
CA SER A 32 0.03 21.81 18.55
C SER A 32 -1.13 21.81 17.56
N GLU A 33 -2.35 22.02 18.05
CA GLU A 33 -3.54 22.10 17.19
C GLU A 33 -3.46 23.33 16.28
N ASP A 34 -3.15 24.51 16.85
CA ASP A 34 -3.02 25.75 16.07
C ASP A 34 -1.91 25.62 15.03
N LEU A 35 -0.77 25.05 15.42
CA LEU A 35 0.34 24.78 14.49
C LEU A 35 -0.11 23.88 13.33
N TYR A 36 -0.88 22.84 13.66
CA TYR A 36 -1.40 21.92 12.66
C TYR A 36 -2.36 22.62 11.70
N GLN A 37 -3.33 23.38 12.24
CA GLN A 37 -4.32 24.07 11.41
C GLN A 37 -3.65 25.05 10.45
N GLN A 38 -2.63 25.79 10.93
CA GLN A 38 -1.94 26.80 10.13
C GLN A 38 -1.03 26.23 9.04
N ASN A 39 -0.44 25.04 9.26
CA ASN A 39 0.64 24.54 8.43
C ASN A 39 0.34 23.23 7.70
N CYS A 40 -0.58 22.43 8.20
CA CYS A 40 -0.79 21.05 7.72
C CYS A 40 -2.20 20.81 7.17
N ALA A 41 -3.20 21.46 7.77
CA ALA A 41 -4.62 21.17 7.50
C ALA A 41 -5.01 21.36 6.04
N ALA A 42 -4.41 22.36 5.35
CA ALA A 42 -4.72 22.63 3.94
C ALA A 42 -4.47 21.40 3.05
N CYS A 43 -3.51 20.56 3.42
CA CYS A 43 -3.17 19.36 2.67
C CYS A 43 -3.67 18.08 3.34
N HIS A 44 -3.65 18.03 4.66
CA HIS A 44 -3.95 16.80 5.40
C HIS A 44 -5.35 16.77 6.03
N GLY A 45 -6.17 17.80 5.76
CA GLY A 45 -7.51 17.94 6.35
C GLY A 45 -7.47 18.53 7.75
N ALA A 46 -8.45 19.38 8.07
CA ALA A 46 -8.54 20.00 9.40
C ALA A 46 -8.72 18.96 10.51
N ASP A 47 -9.37 17.87 10.17
CA ASP A 47 -9.65 16.74 11.06
C ASP A 47 -8.58 15.63 10.98
N ARG A 48 -7.50 15.86 10.26
CA ARG A 48 -6.40 14.92 10.00
C ARG A 48 -6.82 13.67 9.20
N LEU A 49 -7.98 13.68 8.55
CA LEU A 49 -8.47 12.52 7.79
C LEU A 49 -7.92 12.44 6.36
N GLY A 50 -7.03 13.38 6.01
CA GLY A 50 -6.44 13.42 4.67
C GLY A 50 -7.28 14.27 3.70
N LEU A 51 -6.61 14.84 2.71
CA LEU A 51 -7.23 15.62 1.63
C LEU A 51 -6.39 15.48 0.37
N ILE A 52 -5.45 16.41 0.11
CA ILE A 52 -4.43 16.24 -0.95
C ILE A 52 -3.32 15.31 -0.44
N GLY A 53 -2.97 15.46 0.83
CA GLY A 53 -2.03 14.59 1.53
C GLY A 53 -2.74 13.50 2.32
N PRO A 54 -1.99 12.49 2.80
CA PRO A 54 -2.59 11.35 3.51
C PRO A 54 -3.19 11.74 4.85
N ALA A 55 -4.06 10.87 5.38
CA ALA A 55 -4.54 11.00 6.74
C ALA A 55 -3.36 10.92 7.72
N LEU A 56 -3.37 11.78 8.74
CA LEU A 56 -2.33 11.85 9.78
C LEU A 56 -2.92 11.37 11.10
N LEU A 57 -3.23 10.08 11.16
CA LEU A 57 -3.78 9.40 12.33
C LEU A 57 -2.79 8.31 12.78
N PRO A 58 -2.76 7.96 14.06
CA PRO A 58 -1.87 6.88 14.53
C PRO A 58 -2.00 5.59 13.71
N GLN A 59 -3.22 5.25 13.30
CA GLN A 59 -3.49 4.06 12.49
C GLN A 59 -2.81 4.12 11.11
N ASN A 60 -2.83 5.30 10.48
CA ASN A 60 -2.20 5.52 9.17
C ASN A 60 -0.68 5.62 9.30
N LEU A 61 -0.20 6.18 10.41
CA LEU A 61 1.23 6.44 10.65
C LEU A 61 1.97 5.25 11.27
N LYS A 62 1.30 4.13 11.48
CA LYS A 62 1.86 2.97 12.21
C LYS A 62 3.21 2.48 11.66
N ARG A 63 3.47 2.65 10.35
CA ARG A 63 4.73 2.24 9.72
C ARG A 63 5.78 3.35 9.66
N LEU A 64 5.39 4.58 9.97
CA LEU A 64 6.29 5.72 10.01
C LEU A 64 6.66 5.98 11.47
N ARG A 65 7.93 5.79 11.82
CA ARG A 65 8.39 6.07 13.19
C ARG A 65 8.40 7.58 13.41
N LYS A 66 8.15 8.03 14.64
CA LYS A 66 8.07 9.45 14.97
C LYS A 66 9.31 10.24 14.48
N ASN A 67 10.51 9.70 14.69
CA ASN A 67 11.73 10.38 14.22
C ASN A 67 11.75 10.54 12.70
N ALA A 68 11.20 9.56 11.96
CA ALA A 68 11.09 9.67 10.50
C ALA A 68 10.02 10.69 10.10
N ALA A 69 8.95 10.84 10.89
CA ALA A 69 7.96 11.90 10.68
C ALA A 69 8.58 13.28 10.90
N ILE A 70 9.36 13.45 11.98
CA ILE A 70 10.11 14.71 12.25
C ILE A 70 11.01 15.03 11.05
N ALA A 71 11.79 14.06 10.58
CA ALA A 71 12.67 14.25 9.42
C ALA A 71 11.86 14.63 8.16
N THR A 72 10.69 14.01 7.95
CA THR A 72 9.83 14.32 6.82
C THR A 72 9.27 15.74 6.90
N ILE A 73 8.80 16.18 8.07
CA ILE A 73 8.29 17.55 8.25
C ILE A 73 9.44 18.55 8.04
N THR A 74 10.61 18.26 8.60
CA THR A 74 11.79 19.14 8.50
C THR A 74 12.22 19.35 7.05
N ALA A 75 12.42 18.25 6.31
CA ALA A 75 13.07 18.27 5.00
C ALA A 75 12.09 18.25 3.82
N GLY A 76 10.80 18.03 4.08
CA GLY A 76 9.82 17.77 3.04
C GLY A 76 10.01 16.36 2.47
N ARG A 77 9.31 16.07 1.39
CA ARG A 77 9.42 14.78 0.73
C ARG A 77 9.60 14.98 -0.76
N LEU A 78 10.77 14.62 -1.26
CA LEU A 78 11.12 14.78 -2.66
C LEU A 78 10.09 14.13 -3.57
N ALA A 79 9.84 14.77 -4.71
CA ALA A 79 8.87 14.35 -5.72
C ALA A 79 7.43 14.26 -5.21
N THR A 80 7.12 14.98 -4.11
CA THR A 80 5.74 15.13 -3.62
C THR A 80 5.43 16.60 -3.38
N GLN A 81 4.17 16.90 -3.03
CA GLN A 81 3.75 18.25 -2.67
C GLN A 81 4.03 18.59 -1.21
N MET A 82 4.66 17.68 -0.44
CA MET A 82 5.02 17.94 0.98
C MET A 82 6.26 18.83 1.03
N PRO A 83 6.12 20.12 1.38
CA PRO A 83 7.27 21.03 1.41
C PRO A 83 8.13 20.83 2.66
N PRO A 84 9.39 21.31 2.66
CA PRO A 84 10.17 21.36 3.88
C PRO A 84 9.71 22.49 4.78
N PHE A 85 9.64 22.24 6.08
CA PHE A 85 9.20 23.25 7.06
C PHE A 85 10.36 23.83 7.90
N LYS A 86 11.59 23.40 7.70
CA LYS A 86 12.75 23.84 8.50
C LYS A 86 13.01 25.34 8.45
N GLU A 87 12.57 26.02 7.38
CA GLU A 87 12.75 27.47 7.25
C GLU A 87 11.56 28.24 7.84
N LYS A 88 10.47 27.56 8.17
CA LYS A 88 9.23 28.16 8.62
C LYS A 88 8.92 27.87 10.09
N LEU A 89 9.36 26.72 10.58
CA LEU A 89 9.07 26.23 11.91
C LEU A 89 10.36 25.89 12.66
N THR A 90 10.37 26.17 13.96
CA THR A 90 11.48 25.76 14.81
C THR A 90 11.48 24.25 15.01
N THR A 91 12.61 23.71 15.46
CA THR A 91 12.73 22.29 15.78
C THR A 91 11.67 21.88 16.81
N GLN A 92 11.47 22.71 17.83
CA GLN A 92 10.47 22.45 18.87
C GLN A 92 9.04 22.40 18.31
N GLN A 93 8.70 23.32 17.40
CA GLN A 93 7.38 23.32 16.73
C GLN A 93 7.19 22.06 15.86
N ILE A 94 8.24 21.62 15.18
CA ILE A 94 8.20 20.39 14.37
C ILE A 94 7.98 19.16 15.26
N GLU A 95 8.66 19.13 16.42
CA GLU A 95 8.48 18.05 17.40
C GLU A 95 7.06 18.03 17.95
N LEU A 96 6.51 19.22 18.29
CA LEU A 96 5.12 19.34 18.75
C LEU A 96 4.13 18.85 17.68
N LEU A 97 4.35 19.20 16.42
CA LEU A 97 3.52 18.70 15.32
C LEU A 97 3.62 17.18 15.18
N ALA A 98 4.85 16.63 15.30
CA ALA A 98 5.03 15.19 15.26
C ALA A 98 4.31 14.49 16.43
N GLU A 99 4.37 15.07 17.64
CA GLU A 99 3.59 14.56 18.77
C GLU A 99 2.09 14.58 18.46
N HIS A 100 1.60 15.70 17.95
CA HIS A 100 0.18 15.92 17.67
C HIS A 100 -0.39 14.88 16.70
N ILE A 101 0.30 14.60 15.59
CA ILE A 101 -0.23 13.67 14.59
C ILE A 101 -0.22 12.19 15.06
N TYR A 102 0.52 11.87 16.13
CA TYR A 102 0.50 10.53 16.74
C TYR A 102 -0.50 10.42 17.89
N GLN A 103 -1.16 11.52 18.28
CA GLN A 103 -2.24 11.44 19.27
C GLN A 103 -3.51 10.89 18.61
N PRO A 104 -4.24 10.00 19.28
CA PRO A 104 -5.53 9.57 18.74
C PRO A 104 -6.53 10.73 18.71
N LEU A 105 -7.49 10.66 17.82
CA LEU A 105 -8.60 11.59 17.83
C LEU A 105 -9.49 11.30 19.06
N PRO A 106 -10.20 12.32 19.59
CA PRO A 106 -11.11 12.10 20.71
C PRO A 106 -12.17 11.04 20.43
N GLN A 107 -12.56 10.90 19.17
CA GLN A 107 -13.49 9.87 18.72
C GLN A 107 -12.91 9.16 17.52
N VAL A 108 -13.19 7.86 17.40
CA VAL A 108 -12.79 7.08 16.22
C VAL A 108 -13.50 7.70 15.00
N PRO A 109 -12.77 8.09 13.97
CA PRO A 109 -13.41 8.74 12.83
C PRO A 109 -14.34 7.77 12.10
N THR A 110 -15.48 8.28 11.66
CA THR A 110 -16.43 7.56 10.84
C THR A 110 -16.18 7.86 9.36
N TRP A 111 -16.48 6.91 8.52
CA TRP A 111 -16.47 7.07 7.07
C TRP A 111 -17.51 6.09 6.54
N GLY A 112 -18.74 6.58 6.41
CA GLY A 112 -19.89 5.76 6.06
C GLY A 112 -20.49 6.12 4.72
N ASP A 113 -21.73 5.74 4.52
CA ASP A 113 -22.46 5.95 3.26
C ASP A 113 -22.36 7.39 2.78
N THR A 114 -22.61 8.35 3.68
CA THR A 114 -22.63 9.77 3.34
C THR A 114 -21.29 10.25 2.80
N GLU A 115 -20.21 9.93 3.50
CA GLU A 115 -18.87 10.36 3.11
C GLU A 115 -18.41 9.67 1.82
N ILE A 116 -18.71 8.38 1.69
CA ILE A 116 -18.35 7.60 0.50
C ILE A 116 -19.08 8.14 -0.73
N ILE A 117 -20.40 8.26 -0.65
CA ILE A 117 -21.24 8.75 -1.77
C ILE A 117 -20.82 10.17 -2.17
N LYS A 118 -20.57 11.05 -1.19
CA LYS A 118 -20.15 12.43 -1.44
C LYS A 118 -18.79 12.52 -2.13
N SER A 119 -17.92 11.53 -1.93
CA SER A 119 -16.57 11.53 -2.53
C SER A 119 -16.56 11.02 -3.97
N HIS A 120 -17.66 10.42 -4.44
CA HIS A 120 -17.73 9.78 -5.76
C HIS A 120 -17.68 10.82 -6.87
N THR A 121 -16.85 10.57 -7.87
CA THR A 121 -16.73 11.39 -9.08
C THR A 121 -16.67 10.47 -10.28
N GLU A 122 -17.59 10.64 -11.19
CA GLU A 122 -17.57 10.00 -12.50
C GLU A 122 -17.05 11.02 -13.51
N PHE A 123 -15.92 10.72 -14.15
CA PHE A 123 -15.29 11.60 -15.13
C PHE A 123 -15.83 11.35 -16.54
N THR A 124 -16.12 10.09 -16.84
CA THR A 124 -16.63 9.66 -18.14
C THR A 124 -17.53 8.45 -17.92
N SER A 125 -18.76 8.51 -18.40
CA SER A 125 -19.67 7.36 -18.32
C SER A 125 -19.15 6.23 -19.24
N THR A 126 -19.26 4.99 -18.77
CA THR A 126 -18.75 3.84 -19.54
C THR A 126 -19.44 3.65 -20.89
N ASP A 127 -20.68 4.11 -21.05
CA ASP A 127 -21.39 4.04 -22.32
C ASP A 127 -20.88 5.05 -23.36
N GLN A 128 -20.09 6.04 -22.93
CA GLN A 128 -19.48 7.03 -23.83
C GLN A 128 -18.06 6.65 -24.26
N LEU A 129 -17.52 5.57 -23.71
CA LEU A 129 -16.17 5.13 -24.03
C LEU A 129 -16.14 4.41 -25.38
N PRO A 130 -15.04 4.56 -26.16
CA PRO A 130 -14.95 3.88 -27.46
C PRO A 130 -14.97 2.37 -27.30
N ALA A 131 -15.62 1.69 -28.22
CA ALA A 131 -15.73 0.24 -28.17
C ALA A 131 -14.40 -0.48 -28.46
N LYS A 132 -13.50 0.20 -29.18
CA LYS A 132 -12.19 -0.37 -29.55
C LYS A 132 -11.06 0.47 -28.97
N PRO A 133 -9.90 -0.17 -28.69
CA PRO A 133 -8.74 0.59 -28.22
C PRO A 133 -8.32 1.69 -29.21
N ILE A 134 -7.88 2.82 -28.66
CA ILE A 134 -7.30 3.92 -29.47
C ILE A 134 -5.83 3.68 -29.81
N HIS A 135 -5.24 2.62 -29.27
CA HIS A 135 -3.83 2.23 -29.48
C HIS A 135 -3.74 0.89 -30.22
N ASN A 136 -2.54 0.58 -30.68
CA ASN A 136 -2.28 -0.66 -31.44
C ASN A 136 -1.56 -1.74 -30.63
N ALA A 137 -1.40 -1.53 -29.31
CA ALA A 137 -0.82 -2.55 -28.43
C ALA A 137 -1.86 -3.65 -28.15
N ASP A 138 -1.40 -4.87 -27.87
CA ASP A 138 -2.29 -5.94 -27.42
C ASP A 138 -2.90 -5.55 -26.05
N PRO A 139 -4.23 -5.38 -25.97
CA PRO A 139 -4.86 -4.98 -24.69
C PRO A 139 -4.62 -5.98 -23.55
N LEU A 140 -4.34 -7.25 -23.87
CA LEU A 140 -4.09 -8.29 -22.88
C LEU A 140 -2.60 -8.45 -22.54
N ASN A 141 -1.73 -7.53 -23.04
CA ASN A 141 -0.31 -7.51 -22.67
C ASN A 141 0.15 -6.09 -22.33
N LEU A 142 -0.69 -5.36 -21.58
CA LEU A 142 -0.36 -4.03 -21.11
C LEU A 142 0.11 -4.11 -19.65
N PHE A 143 1.11 -3.31 -19.31
CA PHE A 143 1.57 -3.17 -17.93
C PHE A 143 1.12 -1.83 -17.35
N PHE A 144 0.58 -1.89 -16.15
CA PHE A 144 0.26 -0.74 -15.30
C PHE A 144 1.44 -0.55 -14.34
N VAL A 145 2.32 0.41 -14.64
CA VAL A 145 3.57 0.64 -13.88
C VAL A 145 3.39 1.85 -12.96
N VAL A 146 3.44 1.61 -11.66
CA VAL A 146 3.24 2.66 -10.64
C VAL A 146 4.56 3.39 -10.39
N GLU A 147 4.60 4.68 -10.71
CA GLU A 147 5.74 5.56 -10.44
C GLU A 147 5.45 6.40 -9.19
N SER A 148 5.89 5.89 -8.03
CA SER A 148 5.61 6.58 -6.76
C SER A 148 6.46 7.82 -6.53
N GLY A 149 7.52 8.01 -7.33
CA GLY A 149 8.41 9.18 -7.20
C GLY A 149 7.71 10.50 -7.49
N ASP A 150 6.76 10.50 -8.41
CA ASP A 150 6.00 11.72 -8.75
C ASP A 150 4.50 11.46 -8.89
N HIS A 151 4.03 10.32 -8.38
CA HIS A 151 2.60 9.96 -8.35
C HIS A 151 1.98 9.87 -9.74
N HIS A 152 2.62 9.09 -10.62
CA HIS A 152 2.11 8.79 -11.95
C HIS A 152 1.99 7.27 -12.13
N VAL A 153 1.27 6.92 -13.17
CA VAL A 153 1.28 5.56 -13.72
C VAL A 153 1.69 5.67 -15.18
N THR A 154 2.55 4.75 -15.61
CA THR A 154 2.87 4.57 -17.02
C THR A 154 2.23 3.26 -17.50
N ILE A 155 1.48 3.36 -18.61
CA ILE A 155 1.00 2.18 -19.32
C ILE A 155 2.07 1.80 -20.34
N LEU A 156 2.54 0.56 -20.25
CA LEU A 156 3.61 0.04 -21.09
C LEU A 156 3.06 -1.05 -22.02
N ASP A 157 3.37 -0.96 -23.30
CA ASP A 157 3.11 -2.02 -24.28
C ASP A 157 4.05 -3.20 -23.97
N GLY A 158 3.50 -4.35 -23.61
CA GLY A 158 4.31 -5.52 -23.22
C GLY A 158 4.99 -6.22 -24.38
N ASP A 159 4.53 -6.02 -25.62
CA ASP A 159 5.19 -6.59 -26.80
C ASP A 159 6.40 -5.76 -27.24
N LYS A 160 6.22 -4.44 -27.28
CA LYS A 160 7.29 -3.52 -27.72
C LYS A 160 8.17 -3.04 -26.57
N LEU A 161 7.71 -3.23 -25.34
CA LEU A 161 8.39 -2.78 -24.13
C LEU A 161 8.61 -1.27 -24.16
N GLU A 162 7.54 -0.53 -24.55
CA GLU A 162 7.57 0.93 -24.71
C GLU A 162 6.39 1.58 -24.00
N PRO A 163 6.62 2.70 -23.30
CA PRO A 163 5.52 3.47 -22.74
C PRO A 163 4.59 3.99 -23.85
N ILE A 164 3.28 3.81 -23.66
CA ILE A 164 2.28 4.31 -24.60
C ILE A 164 1.39 5.39 -23.99
N HIS A 165 1.35 5.49 -22.67
CA HIS A 165 0.57 6.51 -21.97
C HIS A 165 1.12 6.74 -20.58
N ARG A 166 1.01 7.96 -20.06
CA ARG A 166 1.44 8.29 -18.70
C ARG A 166 0.48 9.31 -18.12
N PHE A 167 -0.01 9.05 -16.90
CA PHE A 167 -1.01 9.93 -16.28
C PHE A 167 -0.77 10.07 -14.79
N LYS A 168 -1.22 11.21 -14.26
CA LYS A 168 -1.10 11.52 -12.83
C LYS A 168 -2.12 10.72 -12.02
N THR A 169 -1.70 10.25 -10.85
CA THR A 169 -2.57 9.54 -9.90
C THR A 169 -2.55 10.24 -8.55
N ARG A 170 -3.41 9.77 -7.68
CA ARG A 170 -3.30 10.13 -6.27
C ARG A 170 -2.04 9.48 -5.70
N PHE A 171 -1.53 10.02 -4.60
CA PHE A 171 -0.35 9.48 -3.93
C PHE A 171 -0.69 8.18 -3.18
N ALA A 172 0.35 7.50 -2.71
CA ALA A 172 0.26 6.31 -1.85
C ALA A 172 -0.50 5.13 -2.45
N LEU A 173 -0.38 4.94 -3.78
CA LEU A 173 -0.90 3.73 -4.43
C LEU A 173 -0.36 2.49 -3.72
N HIS A 174 -1.24 1.52 -3.45
CA HIS A 174 -0.87 0.33 -2.69
C HIS A 174 -1.78 -0.85 -3.04
N GLY A 175 -1.20 -2.04 -3.01
CA GLY A 175 -1.97 -3.27 -3.08
C GLY A 175 -2.22 -3.82 -4.48
N GLY A 176 -1.52 -3.39 -5.45
CA GLY A 176 -1.60 -3.94 -6.80
C GLY A 176 -2.85 -3.53 -7.58
N ALA A 177 -2.69 -3.32 -8.87
CA ALA A 177 -3.80 -3.07 -9.77
C ALA A 177 -4.60 -4.36 -9.99
N LYS A 178 -5.90 -4.21 -10.22
CA LYS A 178 -6.81 -5.31 -10.53
C LYS A 178 -7.53 -4.99 -11.83
N TYR A 179 -7.79 -5.99 -12.62
CA TYR A 179 -8.39 -5.81 -13.94
C TYR A 179 -9.80 -6.39 -13.98
N SER A 180 -10.64 -5.80 -14.82
CA SER A 180 -11.91 -6.43 -15.16
C SER A 180 -11.65 -7.75 -15.87
N PRO A 181 -12.62 -8.71 -15.85
CA PRO A 181 -12.38 -10.03 -16.46
C PRO A 181 -11.99 -10.00 -17.94
N ASP A 182 -12.40 -8.96 -18.66
CA ASP A 182 -12.04 -8.78 -20.08
C ASP A 182 -10.71 -8.03 -20.26
N GLY A 183 -10.05 -7.61 -19.17
CA GLY A 183 -8.78 -6.89 -19.22
C GLY A 183 -8.89 -5.41 -19.57
N ARG A 184 -10.09 -4.88 -19.82
CA ARG A 184 -10.27 -3.50 -20.29
C ARG A 184 -10.07 -2.46 -19.21
N PHE A 185 -10.72 -2.66 -18.06
CA PHE A 185 -10.66 -1.67 -16.97
C PHE A 185 -9.65 -2.09 -15.93
N VAL A 186 -8.86 -1.11 -15.46
CA VAL A 186 -7.95 -1.34 -14.35
C VAL A 186 -8.43 -0.54 -13.14
N TYR A 187 -8.48 -1.23 -11.99
CA TYR A 187 -8.89 -0.67 -10.69
C TYR A 187 -7.66 -0.66 -9.78
N TYR A 188 -7.48 0.45 -9.09
CA TYR A 188 -6.34 0.57 -8.17
C TYR A 188 -6.72 1.44 -6.98
N ALA A 189 -6.03 1.23 -5.87
CA ALA A 189 -6.37 1.91 -4.63
C ALA A 189 -5.17 2.57 -3.98
N THR A 190 -5.44 3.55 -3.14
CA THR A 190 -4.45 4.22 -2.33
C THR A 190 -4.62 3.83 -0.86
N ARG A 191 -3.58 4.01 -0.08
CA ARG A 191 -3.61 3.74 1.37
C ARG A 191 -4.64 4.58 2.11
N ASP A 192 -4.96 5.77 1.61
CA ASP A 192 -5.91 6.67 2.25
C ASP A 192 -7.34 6.52 1.72
N GLY A 193 -7.63 5.39 1.09
CA GLY A 193 -9.00 4.96 0.82
C GLY A 193 -9.55 5.26 -0.57
N TRP A 194 -8.79 5.95 -1.42
CA TRP A 194 -9.26 6.23 -2.78
C TRP A 194 -9.16 4.99 -3.65
N VAL A 195 -10.21 4.74 -4.41
CA VAL A 195 -10.27 3.71 -5.45
C VAL A 195 -10.51 4.43 -6.76
N SER A 196 -9.74 4.09 -7.77
CA SER A 196 -9.82 4.69 -9.10
C SER A 196 -10.06 3.61 -10.15
N MET A 197 -10.82 3.96 -11.18
CA MET A 197 -11.11 3.11 -12.35
C MET A 197 -10.61 3.82 -13.60
N PHE A 198 -9.86 3.12 -14.43
CA PHE A 198 -9.23 3.66 -15.64
C PHE A 198 -9.51 2.73 -16.82
N ASP A 199 -9.89 3.28 -17.96
CA ASP A 199 -10.16 2.55 -19.19
C ASP A 199 -8.87 2.44 -20.02
N LEU A 200 -8.35 1.24 -20.16
CA LEU A 200 -7.15 0.96 -20.94
C LEU A 200 -7.38 1.10 -22.46
N HIS A 201 -8.63 0.99 -22.92
CA HIS A 201 -8.93 1.19 -24.34
C HIS A 201 -8.82 2.66 -24.77
N SER A 202 -9.37 3.58 -23.96
CA SER A 202 -9.36 5.01 -24.28
C SER A 202 -8.26 5.80 -23.56
N MET A 203 -7.53 5.15 -22.64
CA MET A 203 -6.51 5.81 -21.81
C MET A 203 -7.09 6.98 -21.00
N GLN A 204 -8.26 6.77 -20.38
CA GLN A 204 -8.97 7.79 -19.62
C GLN A 204 -9.38 7.30 -18.23
N MET A 205 -9.39 8.25 -17.28
CA MET A 205 -10.01 8.03 -15.98
C MET A 205 -11.53 7.93 -16.16
N VAL A 206 -12.11 6.90 -15.56
CA VAL A 206 -13.57 6.68 -15.60
C VAL A 206 -14.21 7.25 -14.33
N ALA A 207 -13.76 6.80 -13.16
CA ALA A 207 -14.36 7.21 -11.90
C ALA A 207 -13.37 7.11 -10.75
N GLU A 208 -13.66 7.82 -9.67
CA GLU A 208 -12.97 7.71 -8.39
C GLU A 208 -13.96 7.80 -7.25
N ILE A 209 -13.64 7.11 -6.15
CA ILE A 209 -14.42 7.19 -4.91
C ILE A 209 -13.47 6.96 -3.72
N ARG A 210 -13.78 7.56 -2.57
CA ARG A 210 -13.01 7.31 -1.36
C ARG A 210 -13.80 6.36 -0.45
N ALA A 211 -13.41 5.09 -0.43
CA ALA A 211 -14.13 4.02 0.24
C ALA A 211 -13.70 3.82 1.71
N GLY A 212 -12.73 4.60 2.18
CA GLY A 212 -12.27 4.50 3.56
C GLY A 212 -11.23 5.55 3.92
N ILE A 213 -10.68 5.46 5.12
CA ILE A 213 -9.62 6.35 5.59
C ILE A 213 -8.26 5.65 5.52
N ASN A 214 -8.25 4.32 5.67
CA ASN A 214 -7.04 3.51 5.57
C ASN A 214 -7.42 2.17 4.94
N THR A 215 -7.04 1.99 3.68
CA THR A 215 -7.40 0.81 2.88
C THR A 215 -6.21 -0.13 2.75
N ARG A 216 -6.49 -1.44 2.83
CA ARG A 216 -5.47 -2.47 2.70
C ARG A 216 -5.25 -2.87 1.25
N ASN A 217 -6.30 -3.35 0.59
CA ASN A 217 -6.27 -3.73 -0.83
C ASN A 217 -7.67 -3.87 -1.39
N ILE A 218 -7.76 -4.13 -2.68
CA ILE A 218 -9.03 -4.34 -3.38
C ILE A 218 -9.02 -5.68 -4.12
N ALA A 219 -10.21 -6.16 -4.44
CA ALA A 219 -10.43 -7.32 -5.29
C ALA A 219 -11.58 -7.02 -6.24
N ILE A 220 -11.56 -7.64 -7.43
CA ILE A 220 -12.65 -7.53 -8.41
C ILE A 220 -13.31 -8.90 -8.51
N SER A 221 -14.64 -8.93 -8.45
CA SER A 221 -15.38 -10.18 -8.61
C SER A 221 -15.18 -10.75 -10.02
N SER A 222 -15.09 -12.06 -10.12
CA SER A 222 -14.85 -12.72 -11.41
C SER A 222 -15.95 -12.53 -12.44
N ASP A 223 -17.16 -12.14 -11.98
CA ASP A 223 -18.26 -11.76 -12.88
C ASP A 223 -18.17 -10.28 -13.35
N GLY A 224 -17.17 -9.55 -12.87
CA GLY A 224 -16.93 -8.17 -13.27
C GLY A 224 -17.90 -7.14 -12.71
N LYS A 225 -18.70 -7.49 -11.70
CA LYS A 225 -19.74 -6.59 -11.22
C LYS A 225 -19.36 -5.76 -9.99
N LEU A 226 -18.45 -6.27 -9.16
CA LEU A 226 -18.15 -5.67 -7.87
C LEU A 226 -16.65 -5.44 -7.65
N VAL A 227 -16.34 -4.33 -6.97
CA VAL A 227 -15.03 -4.06 -6.41
C VAL A 227 -15.15 -4.16 -4.89
N ALA A 228 -14.42 -5.08 -4.28
CA ALA A 228 -14.38 -5.23 -2.83
C ALA A 228 -13.18 -4.46 -2.28
N VAL A 229 -13.41 -3.60 -1.30
CA VAL A 229 -12.39 -2.72 -0.70
C VAL A 229 -12.21 -3.10 0.76
N GLY A 230 -11.08 -3.70 1.10
CA GLY A 230 -10.78 -4.11 2.47
C GLY A 230 -10.14 -2.98 3.26
N ASN A 231 -10.78 -2.54 4.33
CA ASN A 231 -10.35 -1.38 5.10
C ASN A 231 -9.75 -1.74 6.46
N TYR A 232 -8.70 -0.97 6.83
CA TYR A 232 -8.18 -0.93 8.18
C TYR A 232 -8.92 0.10 9.03
N LEU A 233 -9.49 1.14 8.38
CA LEU A 233 -10.23 2.19 9.05
C LEU A 233 -11.23 2.80 8.05
N PRO A 234 -12.53 2.73 8.31
CA PRO A 234 -13.18 1.93 9.37
C PRO A 234 -12.96 0.43 9.23
N HIS A 235 -13.35 -0.35 10.23
CA HIS A 235 -13.27 -1.83 10.20
C HIS A 235 -14.42 -2.38 9.37
N ASN A 236 -14.26 -2.40 8.06
CA ASN A 236 -15.32 -2.84 7.15
C ASN A 236 -14.76 -3.33 5.82
N LEU A 237 -15.63 -3.98 5.07
CA LEU A 237 -15.47 -4.24 3.65
C LEU A 237 -16.49 -3.35 2.94
N VAL A 238 -16.04 -2.56 1.97
CA VAL A 238 -16.93 -1.76 1.13
C VAL A 238 -17.02 -2.45 -0.23
N LEU A 239 -18.24 -2.65 -0.71
CA LEU A 239 -18.50 -3.15 -2.06
C LEU A 239 -18.96 -1.99 -2.93
N LEU A 240 -18.31 -1.84 -4.08
CA LEU A 240 -18.61 -0.81 -5.08
C LEU A 240 -19.06 -1.50 -6.37
N ASN A 241 -19.92 -0.84 -7.13
CA ASN A 241 -20.31 -1.29 -8.48
C ASN A 241 -19.10 -1.10 -9.41
N ALA A 242 -18.69 -2.16 -10.10
CA ALA A 242 -17.47 -2.11 -10.90
C ALA A 242 -17.61 -1.25 -12.17
N ASN A 243 -18.84 -0.97 -12.62
CA ASN A 243 -19.04 -0.20 -13.85
C ASN A 243 -18.80 1.31 -13.67
N ASP A 244 -18.96 1.84 -12.45
CA ASP A 244 -18.86 3.29 -12.21
C ASP A 244 -18.29 3.64 -10.83
N LEU A 245 -17.94 2.65 -10.02
CA LEU A 245 -17.45 2.78 -8.63
C LEU A 245 -18.49 3.35 -7.67
N SER A 246 -19.78 3.44 -8.02
CA SER A 246 -20.81 3.88 -7.05
C SER A 246 -20.88 2.88 -5.89
N LEU A 247 -21.25 3.39 -4.71
CA LEU A 247 -21.36 2.55 -3.51
C LEU A 247 -22.46 1.49 -3.69
N HIS A 248 -22.11 0.22 -3.51
CA HIS A 248 -23.07 -0.87 -3.52
C HIS A 248 -23.55 -1.17 -2.10
N THR A 249 -22.62 -1.50 -1.19
CA THR A 249 -22.97 -1.72 0.22
C THR A 249 -21.73 -1.69 1.10
N ILE A 250 -21.94 -1.54 2.40
CA ILE A 250 -20.88 -1.59 3.42
C ILE A 250 -21.16 -2.79 4.34
N ILE A 251 -20.17 -3.66 4.51
CA ILE A 251 -20.27 -4.83 5.38
C ILE A 251 -19.37 -4.57 6.60
N PRO A 252 -19.92 -4.31 7.78
CA PRO A 252 -19.12 -4.17 8.99
C PRO A 252 -18.38 -5.48 9.30
N VAL A 253 -17.13 -5.38 9.76
CA VAL A 253 -16.35 -6.55 10.09
C VAL A 253 -16.21 -6.65 11.60
N ALA A 254 -16.96 -7.60 12.17
CA ALA A 254 -16.97 -7.87 13.60
C ALA A 254 -17.37 -9.33 13.85
N ASP A 255 -16.86 -9.89 14.95
CA ASP A 255 -17.22 -11.23 15.38
C ASP A 255 -18.59 -11.22 16.10
N GLU A 256 -19.00 -12.38 16.61
CA GLU A 256 -20.28 -12.52 17.30
C GLU A 256 -20.32 -11.78 18.66
N LYS A 257 -19.16 -11.41 19.18
CA LYS A 257 -19.04 -10.67 20.43
C LYS A 257 -18.90 -9.16 20.18
N ALA A 258 -19.15 -8.72 18.92
CA ALA A 258 -19.02 -7.33 18.49
C ALA A 258 -17.58 -6.78 18.55
N GLN A 259 -16.57 -7.65 18.62
CA GLN A 259 -15.19 -7.20 18.44
C GLN A 259 -14.96 -6.92 16.97
N SER A 260 -14.62 -5.68 16.62
CA SER A 260 -14.38 -5.31 15.23
C SER A 260 -12.96 -5.65 14.80
N SER A 261 -12.76 -5.84 13.49
CA SER A 261 -11.45 -6.18 12.93
C SER A 261 -11.17 -5.42 11.65
N ARG A 262 -9.90 -5.07 11.50
CA ARG A 262 -9.35 -4.65 10.20
C ARG A 262 -9.37 -5.83 9.23
N VAL A 263 -9.57 -5.54 7.94
CA VAL A 263 -9.44 -6.54 6.87
C VAL A 263 -7.96 -6.60 6.48
N SER A 264 -7.27 -7.69 6.80
CA SER A 264 -5.83 -7.80 6.51
C SER A 264 -5.54 -8.15 5.05
N ALA A 265 -6.48 -8.78 4.35
CA ALA A 265 -6.40 -9.05 2.91
C ALA A 265 -7.79 -9.39 2.38
N VAL A 266 -8.07 -9.03 1.13
CA VAL A 266 -9.26 -9.49 0.41
C VAL A 266 -8.84 -9.90 -1.00
N TYR A 267 -9.28 -11.08 -1.45
CA TYR A 267 -9.00 -11.59 -2.79
C TYR A 267 -10.23 -12.28 -3.36
N ASP A 268 -10.35 -12.28 -4.68
CA ASP A 268 -11.39 -13.02 -5.38
C ASP A 268 -11.01 -14.50 -5.51
N ALA A 269 -11.93 -15.37 -5.22
CA ALA A 269 -11.82 -16.81 -5.46
C ALA A 269 -12.79 -17.17 -6.60
N ALA A 270 -12.35 -16.94 -7.84
CA ALA A 270 -13.20 -17.03 -9.03
C ALA A 270 -13.98 -18.35 -9.12
N PRO A 271 -13.37 -19.55 -8.94
CA PRO A 271 -14.15 -20.79 -9.02
C PRO A 271 -15.21 -20.94 -7.94
N ARG A 272 -15.15 -20.14 -6.89
CA ARG A 272 -16.10 -20.17 -5.78
C ARG A 272 -17.13 -19.02 -5.85
N ASN A 273 -16.95 -18.10 -6.78
CA ASN A 273 -17.77 -16.87 -6.90
C ASN A 273 -17.84 -16.15 -5.55
N SER A 274 -16.70 -16.00 -4.88
CA SER A 274 -16.67 -15.46 -3.51
C SER A 274 -15.43 -14.59 -3.31
N PHE A 275 -15.60 -13.55 -2.49
CA PHE A 275 -14.45 -12.86 -1.90
C PHE A 275 -14.02 -13.62 -0.65
N ILE A 276 -12.70 -13.79 -0.50
CA ILE A 276 -12.10 -14.38 0.70
C ILE A 276 -11.34 -13.28 1.43
N LEU A 277 -11.64 -13.13 2.72
CA LEU A 277 -11.02 -12.13 3.59
C LEU A 277 -10.25 -12.79 4.71
N ALA A 278 -9.04 -12.31 4.98
CA ALA A 278 -8.36 -12.56 6.24
C ALA A 278 -8.57 -11.36 7.16
N LEU A 279 -8.79 -11.62 8.43
CA LEU A 279 -9.05 -10.58 9.43
C LEU A 279 -7.82 -10.41 10.33
N LYS A 280 -7.49 -9.14 10.59
CA LYS A 280 -6.23 -8.83 11.27
C LYS A 280 -6.30 -8.98 12.79
N ASP A 281 -7.48 -8.74 13.35
CA ASP A 281 -7.66 -8.64 14.82
C ASP A 281 -8.55 -9.74 15.38
N ILE A 282 -9.17 -10.54 14.52
CA ILE A 282 -10.01 -11.66 14.84
C ILE A 282 -9.46 -12.89 14.10
N PRO A 283 -9.32 -14.06 14.75
CA PRO A 283 -8.75 -15.24 14.09
C PRO A 283 -9.80 -15.93 13.20
N GLU A 284 -10.24 -15.23 12.16
CA GLU A 284 -11.23 -15.76 11.22
C GLU A 284 -10.82 -15.47 9.78
N ILE A 285 -11.21 -16.37 8.87
CA ILE A 285 -11.29 -16.14 7.44
C ILE A 285 -12.79 -16.03 7.11
N TRP A 286 -13.14 -15.04 6.32
CA TRP A 286 -14.51 -14.87 5.85
C TRP A 286 -14.60 -15.20 4.38
N GLU A 287 -15.60 -15.99 4.00
CA GLU A 287 -15.99 -16.21 2.60
C GLU A 287 -17.33 -15.50 2.38
N ILE A 288 -17.36 -14.62 1.38
CA ILE A 288 -18.55 -13.82 1.05
C ILE A 288 -18.92 -14.08 -0.40
N PRO A 289 -19.89 -14.97 -0.66
CA PRO A 289 -20.39 -15.19 -2.03
C PRO A 289 -21.06 -13.94 -2.58
N TYR A 290 -20.84 -13.68 -3.86
CA TYR A 290 -21.45 -12.55 -4.57
C TYR A 290 -22.42 -13.00 -5.67
N THR A 291 -22.89 -14.24 -5.61
CA THR A 291 -23.91 -14.73 -6.52
C THR A 291 -25.32 -14.22 -6.17
N THR A 292 -25.46 -13.69 -4.97
CA THR A 292 -26.71 -13.06 -4.49
C THR A 292 -26.38 -11.78 -3.72
N ASP A 293 -27.31 -10.86 -3.69
CA ASP A 293 -27.10 -9.54 -3.07
C ASP A 293 -27.22 -9.53 -1.54
N ASN A 294 -27.38 -10.67 -0.91
CA ASN A 294 -27.42 -10.72 0.56
C ASN A 294 -26.03 -10.78 1.21
N PHE A 295 -24.99 -11.09 0.43
CA PHE A 295 -23.59 -11.11 0.88
C PHE A 295 -23.41 -11.83 2.22
N SER A 296 -24.03 -13.00 2.34
CA SER A 296 -23.96 -13.79 3.58
C SER A 296 -22.51 -14.19 3.88
N VAL A 297 -22.09 -14.00 5.12
CA VAL A 297 -20.72 -14.28 5.54
C VAL A 297 -20.63 -15.70 6.08
N ARG A 298 -19.76 -16.52 5.47
CA ARG A 298 -19.37 -17.81 6.02
C ARG A 298 -18.04 -17.62 6.75
N LYS A 299 -18.03 -17.93 8.04
CA LYS A 299 -16.84 -17.74 8.91
C LYS A 299 -16.07 -19.05 9.05
N ILE A 300 -14.76 -18.99 8.92
CA ILE A 300 -13.85 -20.11 9.18
C ILE A 300 -12.97 -19.69 10.34
N GLU A 301 -13.13 -20.35 11.48
CA GLU A 301 -12.41 -20.03 12.71
C GLU A 301 -10.98 -20.58 12.66
N LEU A 302 -10.03 -19.80 13.15
CA LEU A 302 -8.63 -20.16 13.28
C LEU A 302 -8.18 -19.99 14.73
N LYS A 303 -6.93 -20.35 15.03
CA LYS A 303 -6.34 -20.09 16.35
C LYS A 303 -5.67 -18.73 16.43
N THR A 304 -5.14 -18.24 15.29
CA THR A 304 -4.45 -16.95 15.21
C THR A 304 -4.88 -16.23 13.94
N PRO A 305 -4.95 -14.88 13.98
CA PRO A 305 -5.24 -14.11 12.77
C PRO A 305 -4.17 -14.30 11.70
N LEU A 306 -4.56 -14.31 10.44
CA LEU A 306 -3.65 -14.30 9.30
C LEU A 306 -3.49 -12.88 8.77
N ASP A 307 -2.25 -12.50 8.44
CA ASP A 307 -1.94 -11.14 7.98
C ASP A 307 -2.08 -10.99 6.46
N ASP A 308 -1.79 -12.03 5.72
CA ASP A 308 -1.93 -12.10 4.27
C ASP A 308 -1.93 -13.58 3.86
N PHE A 309 -2.37 -13.84 2.63
CA PHE A 309 -2.45 -15.21 2.12
C PHE A 309 -2.41 -15.23 0.59
N PHE A 310 -2.23 -16.41 0.03
CA PHE A 310 -2.46 -16.66 -1.38
C PHE A 310 -3.11 -18.04 -1.56
N PHE A 311 -3.69 -18.27 -2.74
CA PHE A 311 -4.41 -19.51 -3.04
C PHE A 311 -3.48 -20.54 -3.67
N ASP A 312 -3.83 -21.81 -3.49
CA ASP A 312 -3.36 -22.86 -4.39
C ASP A 312 -4.05 -22.72 -5.76
N GLN A 313 -3.60 -23.49 -6.75
CA GLN A 313 -4.12 -23.39 -8.12
C GLN A 313 -5.60 -23.77 -8.25
N SER A 314 -6.12 -24.56 -7.33
CA SER A 314 -7.53 -24.98 -7.34
C SER A 314 -8.45 -23.99 -6.63
N TYR A 315 -7.90 -23.01 -5.89
CA TYR A 315 -8.64 -22.08 -5.04
C TYR A 315 -9.36 -22.80 -3.88
N ARG A 316 -8.95 -24.01 -3.56
CA ARG A 316 -9.46 -24.75 -2.39
C ARG A 316 -8.67 -24.42 -1.13
N PHE A 317 -7.35 -24.29 -1.26
CA PHE A 317 -6.49 -24.03 -0.12
C PHE A 317 -5.98 -22.60 -0.13
N ILE A 318 -5.99 -21.96 1.05
CA ILE A 318 -5.25 -20.72 1.25
C ILE A 318 -4.06 -20.99 2.16
N MET A 319 -2.92 -20.42 1.81
CA MET A 319 -1.69 -20.47 2.58
C MET A 319 -1.46 -19.06 3.15
N GLY A 320 -1.54 -18.92 4.46
CA GLY A 320 -1.45 -17.62 5.11
C GLY A 320 -0.43 -17.59 6.24
N ALA A 321 0.13 -16.41 6.50
CA ALA A 321 1.11 -16.21 7.55
C ALA A 321 0.54 -15.38 8.70
N SER A 322 0.93 -15.73 9.91
CA SER A 322 0.60 -14.96 11.12
C SER A 322 1.76 -14.01 11.45
N ARG A 323 1.45 -12.83 11.94
CA ARG A 323 2.46 -11.89 12.44
C ARG A 323 3.21 -12.37 13.67
N THR A 324 2.62 -13.29 14.41
CA THR A 324 3.24 -13.86 15.60
C THR A 324 4.18 -15.03 15.28
N GLY A 325 4.31 -15.35 13.99
CA GLY A 325 5.16 -16.43 13.51
C GLY A 325 4.34 -17.60 13.02
N GLY A 326 4.93 -18.37 12.10
CA GLY A 326 4.29 -19.52 11.49
C GLY A 326 3.27 -19.16 10.43
N GLY A 327 2.66 -20.19 9.89
CA GLY A 327 1.62 -20.04 8.88
C GLY A 327 0.62 -21.18 8.99
N ALA A 328 -0.45 -21.06 8.21
CA ALA A 328 -1.53 -22.05 8.21
C ALA A 328 -1.97 -22.35 6.80
N VAL A 329 -2.36 -23.58 6.56
CA VAL A 329 -3.11 -23.99 5.37
C VAL A 329 -4.56 -24.17 5.79
N VAL A 330 -5.45 -23.43 5.15
CA VAL A 330 -6.88 -23.50 5.42
C VAL A 330 -7.57 -24.09 4.19
N ASP A 331 -8.32 -25.17 4.39
CA ASP A 331 -9.18 -25.75 3.36
C ASP A 331 -10.50 -24.99 3.41
N ILE A 332 -10.74 -24.15 2.39
CA ILE A 332 -11.95 -23.32 2.34
C ILE A 332 -13.20 -24.20 2.18
N GLU A 333 -13.09 -25.28 1.42
CA GLU A 333 -14.23 -26.19 1.21
C GLU A 333 -14.67 -26.85 2.52
N LEU A 334 -13.69 -27.39 3.28
CA LEU A 334 -13.96 -27.99 4.59
C LEU A 334 -14.24 -26.95 5.69
N GLY A 335 -13.84 -25.69 5.47
CA GLY A 335 -14.02 -24.61 6.44
C GLY A 335 -13.14 -24.77 7.69
N LYS A 336 -11.90 -25.25 7.52
CA LYS A 336 -11.01 -25.42 8.68
C LYS A 336 -9.53 -25.39 8.29
N LYS A 337 -8.69 -25.10 9.27
CA LYS A 337 -7.24 -25.26 9.13
C LYS A 337 -6.91 -26.77 9.03
N VAL A 338 -6.12 -27.13 8.02
CA VAL A 338 -5.73 -28.54 7.77
C VAL A 338 -4.24 -28.79 8.02
N SER A 339 -3.40 -27.75 8.02
CA SER A 339 -1.97 -27.93 8.32
C SER A 339 -1.36 -26.65 8.89
N GLU A 340 -0.25 -26.81 9.57
CA GLU A 340 0.66 -25.70 9.90
C GLU A 340 1.67 -25.58 8.75
N LEU A 341 2.12 -24.36 8.51
CA LEU A 341 3.28 -24.12 7.65
C LEU A 341 4.48 -23.80 8.55
N ALA A 342 5.52 -24.62 8.46
CA ALA A 342 6.73 -24.45 9.26
C ALA A 342 7.59 -23.32 8.65
N LEU A 343 7.14 -22.09 8.85
CA LEU A 343 7.77 -20.87 8.34
C LEU A 343 8.19 -20.01 9.53
N ASP A 344 9.49 -19.88 9.75
CA ASP A 344 10.00 -18.99 10.80
C ASP A 344 10.15 -17.56 10.28
N GLY A 345 10.56 -16.64 11.16
CA GLY A 345 10.75 -15.25 10.81
C GLY A 345 9.43 -14.53 10.47
N MET A 346 9.37 -13.94 9.29
CA MET A 346 8.17 -13.25 8.80
C MET A 346 8.03 -13.53 7.29
N PRO A 347 7.43 -14.65 6.92
CA PRO A 347 7.23 -14.96 5.50
C PRO A 347 6.27 -13.97 4.86
N HIS A 348 6.49 -13.65 3.57
CA HIS A 348 5.64 -12.72 2.82
C HIS A 348 4.76 -13.52 1.85
N LEU A 349 3.71 -14.14 2.37
CA LEU A 349 2.86 -15.04 1.59
C LEU A 349 2.04 -14.32 0.51
N GLY A 350 1.84 -13.00 0.63
CA GLY A 350 1.26 -12.22 -0.47
C GLY A 350 2.13 -12.18 -1.72
N SER A 351 3.41 -12.60 -1.63
CA SER A 351 4.31 -12.82 -2.77
C SER A 351 4.72 -14.29 -2.90
N GLY A 352 3.95 -15.18 -2.31
CA GLY A 352 4.15 -16.62 -2.49
C GLY A 352 3.86 -17.04 -3.92
N ILE A 353 4.58 -18.06 -4.38
CA ILE A 353 4.36 -18.65 -5.72
C ILE A 353 4.25 -20.17 -5.60
N THR A 354 3.61 -20.76 -6.59
CA THR A 354 3.51 -22.22 -6.73
C THR A 354 3.99 -22.65 -8.11
N TRP A 355 4.53 -23.86 -8.21
CA TRP A 355 4.89 -24.43 -9.50
C TRP A 355 4.98 -25.96 -9.42
N ARG A 356 4.97 -26.59 -10.62
CA ARG A 356 5.19 -28.04 -10.73
C ARG A 356 6.69 -28.32 -10.75
N ARG A 357 7.11 -29.27 -9.91
CA ARG A 357 8.48 -29.77 -9.81
C ARG A 357 8.44 -31.29 -9.97
N GLY A 358 8.62 -31.76 -11.21
CA GLY A 358 8.32 -33.13 -11.52
C GLY A 358 6.85 -33.47 -11.24
N GLU A 359 6.59 -34.47 -10.42
CA GLU A 359 5.22 -34.83 -10.05
C GLU A 359 4.67 -34.04 -8.85
N GLN A 360 5.54 -33.36 -8.11
CA GLN A 360 5.14 -32.57 -6.93
C GLN A 360 4.67 -31.19 -7.35
N THR A 361 3.70 -30.65 -6.60
CA THR A 361 3.42 -29.21 -6.60
C THR A 361 4.08 -28.62 -5.37
N VAL A 362 4.82 -27.54 -5.57
CA VAL A 362 5.52 -26.85 -4.45
C VAL A 362 5.10 -25.40 -4.36
N MET A 363 5.18 -24.84 -3.17
CA MET A 363 5.06 -23.41 -2.94
C MET A 363 6.38 -22.88 -2.40
N ALA A 364 6.63 -21.58 -2.61
CA ALA A 364 7.77 -20.90 -2.02
C ALA A 364 7.39 -19.48 -1.61
N SER A 365 8.05 -19.00 -0.57
CA SER A 365 7.81 -17.65 -0.05
C SER A 365 9.12 -17.00 0.36
N PRO A 366 9.32 -15.71 0.03
CA PRO A 366 10.42 -14.94 0.60
C PRO A 366 10.13 -14.60 2.07
N ASN A 367 11.15 -14.13 2.78
CA ASN A 367 11.06 -13.82 4.21
C ASN A 367 11.53 -12.38 4.44
N LEU A 368 10.71 -11.60 5.17
CA LEU A 368 10.99 -10.18 5.42
C LEU A 368 12.03 -9.94 6.51
N ARG A 369 12.36 -10.97 7.31
CA ARG A 369 13.30 -10.84 8.44
C ARG A 369 14.53 -11.73 8.32
N LYS A 370 14.48 -12.72 7.43
CA LYS A 370 15.52 -13.73 7.28
C LYS A 370 15.98 -13.80 5.82
N GLY A 371 17.27 -13.94 5.60
CA GLY A 371 17.83 -14.17 4.28
C GLY A 371 17.57 -15.59 3.81
N ALA A 372 16.32 -15.90 3.52
CA ALA A 372 15.91 -17.27 3.17
C ALA A 372 14.61 -17.29 2.37
N ILE A 373 14.49 -18.30 1.52
CA ILE A 373 13.26 -18.66 0.82
C ILE A 373 12.97 -20.10 1.21
N THR A 374 11.79 -20.35 1.74
CA THR A 374 11.38 -21.69 2.11
C THR A 374 10.51 -22.28 1.00
N VAL A 375 10.87 -23.49 0.55
CA VAL A 375 10.11 -24.26 -0.45
C VAL A 375 9.41 -25.41 0.28
N ILE A 376 8.11 -25.53 0.07
CA ILE A 376 7.24 -26.47 0.78
C ILE A 376 6.53 -27.35 -0.26
N ASP A 377 6.49 -28.64 -0.01
CA ASP A 377 5.70 -29.62 -0.77
C ASP A 377 4.22 -29.41 -0.42
N MET A 378 3.37 -29.24 -1.43
CA MET A 378 1.95 -28.91 -1.20
C MET A 378 1.05 -30.12 -0.94
N ASP A 379 1.57 -31.34 -1.08
CA ASP A 379 0.81 -32.54 -0.69
C ASP A 379 1.00 -32.82 0.80
N SER A 380 2.22 -32.77 1.28
CA SER A 380 2.56 -33.04 2.69
C SER A 380 2.54 -31.78 3.56
N TRP A 381 2.65 -30.60 2.96
CA TRP A 381 2.82 -29.29 3.63
C TRP A 381 4.11 -29.24 4.46
N LEU A 382 5.13 -30.02 4.10
CA LEU A 382 6.42 -30.02 4.77
C LEU A 382 7.48 -29.30 3.96
N PRO A 383 8.40 -28.59 4.63
CA PRO A 383 9.52 -27.96 3.93
C PRO A 383 10.41 -29.00 3.27
N ILE A 384 10.77 -28.77 2.01
CA ILE A 384 11.71 -29.64 1.26
C ILE A 384 13.04 -28.94 1.07
N LYS A 385 13.09 -27.60 1.16
CA LYS A 385 14.35 -26.86 1.06
C LYS A 385 14.21 -25.47 1.64
N GLU A 386 15.25 -25.02 2.33
CA GLU A 386 15.46 -23.62 2.63
C GLU A 386 16.63 -23.11 1.79
N ILE A 387 16.38 -22.13 0.94
CA ILE A 387 17.38 -21.53 0.06
C ILE A 387 17.93 -20.29 0.76
N THR A 388 19.22 -20.31 1.12
CA THR A 388 19.86 -19.16 1.75
C THR A 388 20.08 -18.05 0.72
N THR A 389 19.61 -16.83 1.03
CA THR A 389 19.75 -15.64 0.18
C THR A 389 20.73 -14.64 0.81
N LYS A 390 21.09 -13.60 0.04
CA LYS A 390 22.03 -12.57 0.50
C LYS A 390 21.39 -11.54 1.44
N GLY A 391 20.15 -11.76 1.86
CA GLY A 391 19.41 -10.90 2.78
C GLY A 391 17.92 -11.12 2.66
N PRO A 392 17.12 -10.52 3.57
CA PRO A 392 15.66 -10.67 3.52
C PRO A 392 15.06 -10.11 2.24
N GLY A 393 14.10 -10.85 1.67
CA GLY A 393 13.42 -10.50 0.44
C GLY A 393 11.97 -10.09 0.66
N PHE A 394 11.39 -9.45 -0.35
CA PHE A 394 10.00 -8.99 -0.28
C PHE A 394 9.15 -9.63 -1.41
N PHE A 395 9.66 -9.64 -2.63
CA PHE A 395 8.91 -10.11 -3.80
C PHE A 395 9.59 -11.32 -4.42
N MET A 396 8.77 -12.30 -4.79
CA MET A 396 9.18 -13.47 -5.55
C MET A 396 8.18 -13.66 -6.67
N ARG A 397 8.68 -14.02 -7.86
CA ARG A 397 7.82 -14.19 -9.03
C ARG A 397 8.40 -15.25 -9.95
N SER A 398 7.53 -15.90 -10.69
CA SER A 398 7.90 -16.81 -11.75
C SER A 398 6.79 -16.77 -12.82
N HIS A 399 7.03 -17.44 -13.91
CA HIS A 399 6.06 -17.64 -14.99
C HIS A 399 6.03 -19.13 -15.34
N GLU A 400 4.90 -19.62 -15.81
CA GLU A 400 4.80 -21.05 -16.17
C GLU A 400 5.80 -21.44 -17.26
N ASN A 401 6.06 -20.54 -18.22
CA ASN A 401 6.98 -20.76 -19.33
C ASN A 401 8.46 -20.49 -18.94
N SER A 402 8.73 -20.04 -17.72
CA SER A 402 10.11 -19.79 -17.27
C SER A 402 10.59 -20.93 -16.39
N LYS A 403 11.82 -21.40 -16.63
CA LYS A 403 12.45 -22.41 -15.76
C LYS A 403 12.93 -21.81 -14.43
N TYR A 404 12.85 -20.48 -14.30
CA TYR A 404 13.38 -19.77 -13.14
C TYR A 404 12.30 -19.10 -12.31
N ALA A 405 12.54 -19.04 -11.01
CA ALA A 405 11.88 -18.13 -10.09
C ALA A 405 12.87 -16.99 -9.74
N TRP A 406 12.36 -15.78 -9.65
CA TRP A 406 13.14 -14.58 -9.37
C TRP A 406 12.76 -14.06 -7.99
N ALA A 407 13.75 -13.70 -7.18
CA ALA A 407 13.51 -13.20 -5.82
C ALA A 407 14.44 -12.04 -5.51
N ASP A 408 13.88 -10.93 -5.02
CA ASP A 408 14.69 -9.78 -4.62
C ASP A 408 15.35 -9.98 -3.25
N VAL A 409 16.33 -9.12 -2.95
CA VAL A 409 16.94 -8.97 -1.63
C VAL A 409 16.62 -7.55 -1.16
N PHE A 410 15.37 -7.33 -0.80
CA PHE A 410 14.79 -6.00 -0.61
C PHE A 410 15.43 -5.20 0.54
N PHE A 411 15.85 -5.92 1.59
CA PHE A 411 16.28 -5.28 2.83
C PHE A 411 17.78 -5.43 3.07
N GLY A 412 18.38 -4.39 3.62
CA GLY A 412 19.79 -4.40 4.04
C GLY A 412 20.76 -3.92 2.98
N LYS A 413 22.03 -4.25 3.19
CA LYS A 413 23.13 -3.76 2.34
C LYS A 413 23.14 -4.32 0.92
N ASN A 414 22.46 -5.44 0.72
CA ASN A 414 22.41 -6.14 -0.58
C ASN A 414 21.10 -5.89 -1.33
N ARG A 415 20.39 -4.78 -1.04
CA ARG A 415 19.08 -4.47 -1.65
C ARG A 415 19.15 -4.26 -3.18
N ASP A 416 20.34 -4.23 -3.72
CA ASP A 416 20.60 -4.09 -5.16
C ASP A 416 20.74 -5.45 -5.89
N LEU A 417 20.49 -6.56 -5.17
CA LEU A 417 20.61 -7.91 -5.72
C LEU A 417 19.24 -8.54 -5.98
N VAL A 418 19.20 -9.37 -7.03
CA VAL A 418 18.05 -10.24 -7.34
C VAL A 418 18.59 -11.64 -7.62
N HIS A 419 18.05 -12.64 -6.95
CA HIS A 419 18.45 -14.04 -7.12
C HIS A 419 17.57 -14.72 -8.16
N ILE A 420 18.21 -15.51 -9.02
CA ILE A 420 17.57 -16.35 -10.02
C ILE A 420 17.70 -17.78 -9.54
N ILE A 421 16.57 -18.43 -9.30
CA ILE A 421 16.49 -19.76 -8.72
C ILE A 421 15.94 -20.72 -9.76
N ASP A 422 16.66 -21.81 -10.02
CA ASP A 422 16.17 -22.86 -10.91
C ASP A 422 15.05 -23.63 -10.18
N LYS A 423 13.88 -23.74 -10.83
CA LYS A 423 12.68 -24.33 -10.22
C LYS A 423 12.79 -25.84 -9.98
N GLN A 424 13.68 -26.53 -10.68
CA GLN A 424 13.84 -27.98 -10.53
C GLN A 424 14.90 -28.32 -9.47
N SER A 425 16.09 -27.71 -9.57
CA SER A 425 17.17 -27.98 -8.60
C SER A 425 16.99 -27.23 -7.28
N LEU A 426 16.23 -26.14 -7.27
CA LEU A 426 16.03 -25.25 -6.11
C LEU A 426 17.36 -24.60 -5.67
N GLU A 427 18.23 -24.31 -6.65
CA GLU A 427 19.53 -23.65 -6.39
C GLU A 427 19.51 -22.26 -7.02
N ILE A 428 20.22 -21.31 -6.38
CA ILE A 428 20.49 -20.00 -6.98
C ILE A 428 21.50 -20.20 -8.08
N VAL A 429 21.10 -20.02 -9.33
CA VAL A 429 21.96 -20.22 -10.50
C VAL A 429 22.61 -18.93 -10.98
N LYS A 430 22.04 -17.77 -10.63
CA LYS A 430 22.63 -16.46 -10.97
C LYS A 430 22.14 -15.44 -9.94
N THR A 431 22.96 -14.44 -9.69
CA THR A 431 22.57 -13.27 -8.89
C THR A 431 22.84 -12.03 -9.73
N LEU A 432 21.78 -11.27 -10.00
CA LEU A 432 21.86 -10.05 -10.80
C LEU A 432 22.08 -8.84 -9.88
N ARG A 433 22.79 -7.84 -10.38
CA ARG A 433 22.98 -6.54 -9.73
C ARG A 433 22.72 -5.44 -10.76
N PRO A 434 21.46 -5.15 -11.08
CA PRO A 434 21.11 -4.27 -12.20
C PRO A 434 21.53 -2.82 -12.02
N ALA A 435 21.64 -2.35 -10.78
CA ALA A 435 22.01 -0.96 -10.47
C ALA A 435 22.69 -0.93 -9.10
N PRO A 436 24.03 -1.01 -9.06
CA PRO A 436 24.75 -1.08 -7.78
C PRO A 436 24.35 0.03 -6.80
N GLY A 437 24.04 -0.36 -5.57
CA GLY A 437 23.63 0.55 -4.50
C GLY A 437 22.15 0.99 -4.53
N LYS A 438 21.42 0.67 -5.58
CA LYS A 438 20.01 1.05 -5.73
C LYS A 438 19.09 -0.14 -5.49
N THR A 439 17.94 0.08 -4.85
CA THR A 439 17.00 -1.01 -4.55
C THR A 439 16.44 -1.61 -5.83
N ALA A 440 16.64 -2.92 -6.01
CA ALA A 440 16.12 -3.70 -7.14
C ALA A 440 15.03 -4.63 -6.63
N ALA A 441 13.80 -4.47 -7.10
CA ALA A 441 12.67 -5.19 -6.52
C ALA A 441 11.48 -5.31 -7.47
N HIS A 442 10.55 -6.14 -7.10
CA HIS A 442 9.27 -6.36 -7.77
C HIS A 442 9.46 -6.79 -9.22
N ILE A 443 9.46 -8.08 -9.43
CA ILE A 443 9.59 -8.72 -10.75
C ILE A 443 8.19 -8.98 -11.31
N GLU A 444 8.00 -8.79 -12.59
CA GLU A 444 6.81 -9.23 -13.31
C GLU A 444 7.21 -9.71 -14.69
N PHE A 445 6.41 -10.59 -15.29
CA PHE A 445 6.71 -11.19 -16.58
C PHE A 445 5.74 -10.70 -17.65
N THR A 446 6.20 -10.65 -18.90
CA THR A 446 5.30 -10.49 -20.05
C THR A 446 4.37 -11.71 -20.13
N ARG A 447 3.25 -11.53 -20.81
CA ARG A 447 2.18 -12.55 -20.90
C ARG A 447 2.69 -13.90 -21.38
N ASP A 448 3.69 -13.90 -22.27
CA ASP A 448 4.30 -15.13 -22.81
C ASP A 448 5.45 -15.67 -21.96
N GLY A 449 5.88 -14.93 -20.95
CA GLY A 449 7.02 -15.24 -20.11
C GLY A 449 8.39 -14.95 -20.71
N UNK A 450 8.46 -14.28 -21.67
CA UNK A 450 9.56 -14.02 -22.29
C UNK A 450 10.42 -13.16 -21.73
N TYR A 451 9.89 -12.12 -21.28
CA TYR A 451 10.69 -11.08 -20.61
C TYR A 451 10.32 -10.97 -19.14
N ALA A 452 11.30 -10.69 -18.30
CA ALA A 452 11.12 -10.36 -16.89
C ALA A 452 11.43 -8.85 -16.70
N LEU A 453 10.49 -8.11 -16.12
CA LEU A 453 10.59 -6.68 -15.88
C LEU A 453 10.88 -6.45 -14.39
N LEU A 454 11.97 -5.76 -14.11
CA LEU A 454 12.49 -5.53 -12.74
C LEU A 454 12.56 -4.02 -12.48
N SER A 455 12.07 -3.59 -11.33
CA SER A 455 12.05 -2.17 -10.95
C SER A 455 13.30 -1.77 -10.15
N ILE A 456 13.86 -0.61 -10.48
CA ILE A 456 14.86 0.08 -9.64
C ILE A 456 14.10 1.18 -8.88
N TRP A 457 13.92 0.96 -7.56
CA TRP A 457 13.07 1.79 -6.69
C TRP A 457 13.79 3.05 -6.20
N GLU A 458 14.17 3.91 -7.11
CA GLU A 458 14.84 5.18 -6.79
C GLU A 458 14.20 6.30 -7.62
N ASP A 459 14.37 7.55 -7.20
CA ASP A 459 13.82 8.69 -7.92
C ASP A 459 14.42 8.81 -9.33
N ASP A 460 15.71 8.45 -9.46
CA ASP A 460 16.40 8.26 -10.74
C ASP A 460 16.39 6.76 -11.12
N GLY A 461 15.23 6.15 -11.01
CA GLY A 461 15.05 4.72 -11.21
C GLY A 461 14.80 4.33 -12.65
N ALA A 462 14.47 3.07 -12.83
CA ALA A 462 14.23 2.51 -14.15
C ALA A 462 13.41 1.23 -14.04
N LEU A 463 12.78 0.88 -15.15
CA LEU A 463 12.28 -0.46 -15.40
C LEU A 463 13.33 -1.15 -16.25
N VAL A 464 13.90 -2.26 -15.74
CA VAL A 464 14.95 -3.01 -16.42
C VAL A 464 14.33 -4.30 -16.93
N VAL A 465 14.47 -4.56 -18.22
CA VAL A 465 13.87 -5.70 -18.87
C VAL A 465 14.97 -6.73 -19.18
N TYR A 466 14.73 -7.95 -18.79
CA TYR A 466 15.61 -9.08 -19.03
C TYR A 466 14.93 -10.11 -19.90
N ASP A 467 15.69 -10.73 -20.81
CA ASP A 467 15.25 -11.98 -21.42
C ASP A 467 15.22 -13.05 -20.30
N SER A 468 14.08 -13.67 -20.09
CA SER A 468 13.88 -14.56 -18.95
C SER A 468 14.62 -15.88 -19.04
N ASN A 469 15.12 -16.23 -20.23
CA ASN A 469 15.87 -17.48 -20.47
C ASN A 469 17.37 -17.26 -20.42
N THR A 470 17.87 -16.23 -21.13
CA THR A 470 19.31 -15.92 -21.16
C THR A 470 19.77 -15.15 -19.93
N LEU A 471 18.84 -14.49 -19.25
CA LEU A 471 19.10 -13.63 -18.08
C LEU A 471 20.00 -12.44 -18.43
N GLU A 472 19.90 -11.96 -19.67
CA GLU A 472 20.64 -10.78 -20.14
C GLU A 472 19.68 -9.59 -20.22
N GLU A 473 20.19 -8.40 -19.84
CA GLU A 473 19.43 -7.16 -19.93
C GLU A 473 19.21 -6.81 -21.41
N VAL A 474 17.97 -6.61 -21.82
CA VAL A 474 17.63 -6.27 -23.21
C VAL A 474 17.16 -4.82 -23.35
N LYS A 475 16.62 -4.22 -22.27
CA LYS A 475 16.12 -2.85 -22.35
C LYS A 475 16.11 -2.20 -20.97
N ARG A 476 16.27 -0.89 -20.93
CA ARG A 476 16.19 -0.12 -19.69
C ARG A 476 15.39 1.16 -19.97
N ILE A 477 14.32 1.36 -19.21
CA ILE A 477 13.38 2.46 -19.39
C ILE A 477 13.43 3.35 -18.16
N PRO A 478 14.00 4.57 -18.24
CA PRO A 478 14.05 5.46 -17.08
C PRO A 478 12.65 5.79 -16.56
N MET A 479 12.47 5.72 -15.23
CA MET A 479 11.18 5.99 -14.57
C MET A 479 11.41 6.58 -13.19
N LYS A 480 10.40 7.28 -12.67
CA LYS A 480 10.45 7.94 -11.36
C LYS A 480 9.99 6.98 -10.26
N LYS A 481 10.94 6.25 -9.69
CA LYS A 481 10.71 5.28 -8.61
C LYS A 481 9.56 4.31 -8.94
N PRO A 482 9.74 3.49 -9.97
CA PRO A 482 8.71 2.49 -10.31
C PRO A 482 8.65 1.44 -9.22
N VAL A 483 7.55 1.38 -8.44
CA VAL A 483 7.47 0.53 -7.27
C VAL A 483 6.71 -0.76 -7.51
N GLY A 484 5.79 -0.76 -8.45
CA GLY A 484 5.03 -1.96 -8.79
C GLY A 484 4.64 -1.92 -10.24
N LYS A 485 4.52 -3.08 -10.83
CA LYS A 485 4.00 -3.21 -12.18
C LYS A 485 3.11 -4.44 -12.22
N TYR A 486 2.03 -4.31 -12.93
CA TYR A 486 0.99 -5.31 -12.97
C TYR A 486 0.53 -5.42 -14.41
N ASN A 487 0.40 -6.61 -14.92
CA ASN A 487 -0.11 -6.82 -16.28
C ASN A 487 -1.52 -7.42 -16.25
N VAL A 488 -2.21 -7.28 -17.35
CA VAL A 488 -3.57 -7.78 -17.55
C VAL A 488 -3.59 -9.30 -17.43
#